data_a188ceea288d66a84e1c33c5f9ac425f
#
_entry.id   a188ceea288d66a84e1c33c5f9ac425f
#
_cell.length_a   1.000
_cell.length_b   1.000
_cell.length_c   1.000
_cell.angle_alpha   90.00
_cell.angle_beta   90.00
_cell.angle_gamma   90.00
#
_symmetry.space_group_name_H-M   'P 1'
#
loop_
_entity.id
_entity.type
_entity.pdbx_description
1 polymer ?
#
loop_
_entity_poly.entity_id
_entity_poly.type
_entity_poly.pdbx_seq_one_letter_code
_entity_poly.pdbx_strand_id
1 'polypeptide(L)'
;MTGTQAQSSDNAQQPDGLIIAAETRRMIWNAVAVDGDRVFVAGPRWAGVNGPAIALIDGKDGLIPYPDASWNAWQPGSDVTKTFVNVNAIRRDDHNGLWVIDTGSPTFGGDPLPGAAKAVRIDLATNRIGRIYPLGPRVALPGSYVDDIRFHGDHAYLTDAGRAGLIVLDLRSGEARRVLDGAPSVTAPTGRPIVMDGEIVRMPDGSPLRVNSDPLEVSPDGRYLYFGSLHGPWSRIETRLLDDPGISASELASNVEAWADLPPVGGTAMAPDGTLYFTDLANEALKKRAPDGTITTVVQYPGLHWVDAPALAGGFIWLPVPQLDRLPLFHKGTSKVVWPIRLYRYKLDAQAN
;
A
#
# COMPACT_ATOMS: atom_id res chain seq x y z
N MET A 1 -43.32 0.64 14.42
CA MET A 1 -41.83 0.62 14.49
C MET A 1 -41.34 0.61 13.07
N THR A 2 -41.01 1.79 12.56
CA THR A 2 -40.59 2.01 11.19
C THR A 2 -39.08 1.78 11.12
N GLY A 3 -38.69 0.69 10.47
CA GLY A 3 -37.29 0.42 10.17
C GLY A 3 -36.76 1.40 9.14
N THR A 4 -35.82 2.20 9.52
CA THR A 4 -35.04 3.07 8.62
C THR A 4 -34.13 2.15 7.79
N GLN A 5 -34.49 1.92 6.54
CA GLN A 5 -33.59 1.30 5.57
C GLN A 5 -32.39 2.25 5.36
N ALA A 6 -31.17 1.71 5.51
CA ALA A 6 -29.96 2.39 5.08
C ALA A 6 -30.09 2.67 3.58
N GLN A 7 -30.09 3.95 3.20
CA GLN A 7 -30.07 4.36 1.80
C GLN A 7 -28.76 3.89 1.18
N SER A 8 -28.86 3.15 0.10
CA SER A 8 -27.74 2.68 -0.70
C SER A 8 -26.95 3.88 -1.25
N SER A 9 -25.64 3.83 -1.12
CA SER A 9 -24.65 4.80 -1.63
C SER A 9 -24.63 4.99 -3.16
N ASP A 10 -25.52 4.31 -3.87
CA ASP A 10 -25.55 4.28 -5.35
C ASP A 10 -26.07 5.55 -6.03
N ASN A 11 -26.54 6.58 -5.29
CA ASN A 11 -27.12 7.78 -5.87
C ASN A 11 -26.24 9.04 -5.77
N ALA A 12 -25.01 8.95 -5.25
CA ALA A 12 -24.12 10.11 -5.26
C ALA A 12 -23.57 10.33 -6.67
N GLN A 13 -23.81 11.52 -7.24
CA GLN A 13 -23.23 11.89 -8.54
C GLN A 13 -21.70 11.89 -8.43
N GLN A 14 -21.04 11.19 -9.37
CA GLN A 14 -19.58 11.16 -9.43
C GLN A 14 -19.05 12.59 -9.64
N PRO A 15 -18.07 13.05 -8.83
CA PRO A 15 -17.51 14.39 -8.95
C PRO A 15 -16.83 14.64 -10.29
N ASP A 16 -16.87 15.88 -10.77
CA ASP A 16 -16.12 16.29 -11.95
C ASP A 16 -14.61 16.03 -11.74
N GLY A 17 -13.95 15.56 -12.80
CA GLY A 17 -12.52 15.23 -12.75
C GLY A 17 -12.19 13.84 -12.19
N LEU A 18 -13.11 13.19 -11.49
CA LEU A 18 -12.95 11.78 -11.09
C LEU A 18 -13.41 10.86 -12.23
N ILE A 19 -12.54 10.00 -12.72
CA ILE A 19 -12.79 9.16 -13.89
C ILE A 19 -12.60 7.69 -13.50
N ILE A 20 -13.53 6.80 -13.87
CA ILE A 20 -13.31 5.36 -13.79
C ILE A 20 -12.35 4.97 -14.91
N ALA A 21 -11.14 4.58 -14.54
CA ALA A 21 -10.09 4.17 -15.48
C ALA A 21 -10.24 2.68 -15.87
N ALA A 22 -10.62 1.84 -14.91
CA ALA A 22 -10.88 0.41 -15.12
C ALA A 22 -11.82 -0.13 -14.06
N GLU A 23 -12.44 -1.29 -14.35
CA GLU A 23 -13.24 -2.01 -13.38
C GLU A 23 -13.14 -3.52 -13.62
N THR A 24 -13.34 -4.34 -12.57
CA THR A 24 -13.30 -5.79 -12.70
C THR A 24 -14.20 -6.49 -11.69
N ARG A 25 -14.64 -7.71 -12.03
CA ARG A 25 -15.28 -8.66 -11.10
C ARG A 25 -14.37 -9.86 -10.76
N ARG A 26 -13.11 -9.82 -11.19
CA ARG A 26 -12.17 -10.95 -11.12
C ARG A 26 -11.06 -10.78 -10.12
N MET A 27 -10.84 -9.56 -9.63
CA MET A 27 -9.72 -9.22 -8.74
C MET A 27 -10.14 -8.12 -7.77
N ILE A 28 -9.61 -8.14 -6.56
CA ILE A 28 -9.60 -7.00 -5.65
C ILE A 28 -8.18 -6.46 -5.68
N TRP A 29 -8.00 -5.29 -6.25
CA TRP A 29 -6.70 -4.63 -6.32
C TRP A 29 -6.59 -3.53 -5.28
N ASN A 30 -5.47 -3.51 -4.55
CA ASN A 30 -5.15 -2.47 -3.57
C ASN A 30 -4.00 -1.57 -4.00
N ALA A 31 -3.27 -1.92 -5.05
CA ALA A 31 -2.13 -1.14 -5.53
C ALA A 31 -2.18 -0.94 -7.04
N VAL A 32 -1.64 0.20 -7.49
CA VAL A 32 -1.54 0.57 -8.91
C VAL A 32 -0.15 1.14 -9.21
N ALA A 33 0.37 0.83 -10.38
CA ALA A 33 1.55 1.47 -10.96
C ALA A 33 1.29 1.78 -12.44
N VAL A 34 1.83 2.88 -12.94
CA VAL A 34 1.58 3.33 -14.31
C VAL A 34 2.91 3.62 -15.00
N ASP A 35 3.06 3.15 -16.23
CA ASP A 35 4.21 3.39 -17.08
C ASP A 35 3.75 3.72 -18.51
N GLY A 36 3.71 5.00 -18.85
CA GLY A 36 3.08 5.47 -20.07
C GLY A 36 1.61 5.08 -20.14
N ASP A 37 1.24 4.30 -21.15
CA ASP A 37 -0.13 3.78 -21.33
C ASP A 37 -0.37 2.44 -20.60
N ARG A 38 0.65 1.87 -19.98
CA ARG A 38 0.55 0.60 -19.26
C ARG A 38 0.11 0.85 -17.81
N VAL A 39 -0.97 0.21 -17.42
CA VAL A 39 -1.52 0.30 -16.06
C VAL A 39 -1.44 -1.07 -15.41
N PHE A 40 -0.64 -1.19 -14.37
CA PHE A 40 -0.48 -2.40 -13.57
C PHE A 40 -1.29 -2.28 -12.29
N VAL A 41 -1.93 -3.38 -11.90
CA VAL A 41 -2.65 -3.50 -10.63
C VAL A 41 -2.20 -4.75 -9.90
N ALA A 42 -2.18 -4.68 -8.58
CA ALA A 42 -1.89 -5.81 -7.73
C ALA A 42 -2.92 -5.91 -6.61
N GLY A 43 -3.09 -7.10 -6.05
CA GLY A 43 -3.99 -7.30 -4.94
C GLY A 43 -3.68 -8.53 -4.11
N PRO A 44 -3.95 -8.46 -2.79
CA PRO A 44 -3.59 -9.51 -1.87
C PRO A 44 -4.47 -10.75 -2.05
N ARG A 45 -3.83 -11.91 -2.06
CA ARG A 45 -4.52 -13.20 -2.21
C ARG A 45 -5.56 -13.46 -1.11
N TRP A 46 -5.29 -13.02 0.10
CA TRP A 46 -6.22 -13.19 1.23
C TRP A 46 -7.55 -12.45 1.06
N ALA A 47 -7.64 -11.51 0.11
CA ALA A 47 -8.91 -10.88 -0.26
C ALA A 47 -9.92 -11.85 -0.89
N GLY A 48 -9.50 -13.10 -1.21
CA GLY A 48 -10.41 -14.18 -1.56
C GLY A 48 -10.89 -14.19 -3.00
N VAL A 49 -10.09 -13.69 -3.94
CA VAL A 49 -10.43 -13.62 -5.37
C VAL A 49 -9.56 -14.55 -6.23
N ASN A 50 -10.07 -14.89 -7.43
CA ASN A 50 -9.44 -15.82 -8.35
C ASN A 50 -8.62 -15.12 -9.47
N GLY A 51 -8.33 -13.81 -9.29
CA GLY A 51 -7.52 -13.04 -10.23
C GLY A 51 -6.02 -13.30 -10.04
N PRO A 52 -5.18 -12.79 -10.96
CA PRO A 52 -3.73 -12.82 -10.79
C PRO A 52 -3.30 -11.94 -9.59
N ALA A 53 -2.14 -12.24 -9.00
CA ALA A 53 -1.56 -11.41 -7.95
C ALA A 53 -1.16 -10.03 -8.49
N ILE A 54 -0.70 -9.99 -9.75
CA ILE A 54 -0.40 -8.78 -10.51
C ILE A 54 -0.97 -8.93 -11.91
N ALA A 55 -1.61 -7.87 -12.41
CA ALA A 55 -2.10 -7.79 -13.77
C ALA A 55 -1.70 -6.50 -14.47
N LEU A 56 -1.47 -6.60 -15.77
CA LEU A 56 -1.57 -5.49 -16.71
C LEU A 56 -3.04 -5.37 -17.13
N ILE A 57 -3.60 -4.16 -17.04
CA ILE A 57 -4.94 -3.88 -17.51
C ILE A 57 -4.94 -3.85 -19.04
N ASP A 58 -5.85 -4.61 -19.65
CA ASP A 58 -6.08 -4.67 -21.09
C ASP A 58 -7.54 -4.29 -21.40
N GLY A 59 -7.72 -3.09 -21.94
CA GLY A 59 -9.04 -2.52 -22.13
C GLY A 59 -9.75 -2.20 -20.80
N LYS A 60 -11.09 -2.28 -20.79
CA LYS A 60 -11.89 -1.82 -19.65
C LYS A 60 -11.90 -2.79 -18.47
N ASP A 61 -11.88 -4.10 -18.73
CA ASP A 61 -12.04 -5.17 -17.73
C ASP A 61 -11.11 -6.39 -17.95
N GLY A 62 -10.21 -6.29 -18.95
CA GLY A 62 -9.20 -7.31 -19.23
C GLY A 62 -8.06 -7.29 -18.21
N LEU A 63 -7.62 -8.46 -17.75
CA LEU A 63 -6.51 -8.65 -16.83
C LEU A 63 -5.54 -9.66 -17.41
N ILE A 64 -4.34 -9.21 -17.78
CA ILE A 64 -3.24 -10.06 -18.25
C ILE A 64 -2.29 -10.29 -17.07
N PRO A 65 -2.05 -11.55 -16.63
CA PRO A 65 -1.09 -11.84 -15.56
C PRO A 65 0.30 -11.28 -15.88
N TYR A 66 0.90 -10.52 -14.95
CA TYR A 66 2.18 -9.88 -15.17
C TYR A 66 3.23 -10.32 -14.13
N PRO A 67 4.51 -10.54 -14.47
CA PRO A 67 5.09 -10.46 -15.83
C PRO A 67 4.63 -11.60 -16.74
N ASP A 68 4.13 -12.68 -16.19
CA ASP A 68 3.59 -13.83 -16.91
C ASP A 68 2.68 -14.68 -15.99
N ALA A 69 2.05 -15.70 -16.57
CA ALA A 69 1.14 -16.59 -15.84
C ALA A 69 1.85 -17.43 -14.78
N SER A 70 3.14 -17.81 -14.99
CA SER A 70 3.86 -18.71 -14.08
C SER A 70 4.15 -18.04 -12.73
N TRP A 71 4.51 -16.77 -12.73
CA TRP A 71 4.70 -15.98 -11.51
C TRP A 71 3.40 -15.80 -10.72
N ASN A 72 2.27 -15.84 -11.39
CA ASN A 72 0.93 -15.67 -10.79
C ASN A 72 0.27 -17.00 -10.39
N ALA A 73 0.90 -18.15 -10.68
CA ALA A 73 0.30 -19.47 -10.53
C ALA A 73 0.54 -20.13 -9.16
N TRP A 74 0.90 -19.39 -8.13
CA TRP A 74 1.15 -19.96 -6.82
C TRP A 74 -0.06 -20.73 -6.27
N GLN A 75 0.22 -21.90 -5.72
CA GLN A 75 -0.68 -22.71 -4.91
C GLN A 75 0.12 -23.43 -3.82
N PRO A 76 -0.49 -23.96 -2.75
CA PRO A 76 0.22 -24.73 -1.75
C PRO A 76 1.10 -25.82 -2.38
N GLY A 77 2.40 -25.81 -2.06
CA GLY A 77 3.41 -26.71 -2.65
C GLY A 77 4.17 -26.15 -3.85
N SER A 78 3.80 -24.97 -4.36
CA SER A 78 4.58 -24.29 -5.42
C SER A 78 5.95 -23.83 -4.91
N ASP A 79 6.90 -23.67 -5.84
CA ASP A 79 8.19 -23.01 -5.57
C ASP A 79 7.96 -21.52 -5.26
N VAL A 80 7.98 -21.18 -3.98
CA VAL A 80 7.74 -19.81 -3.48
C VAL A 80 8.79 -18.80 -3.95
N THR A 81 9.95 -19.27 -4.43
CA THR A 81 11.02 -18.38 -4.93
C THR A 81 10.76 -17.87 -6.36
N LYS A 82 9.86 -18.55 -7.09
CA LYS A 82 9.51 -18.28 -8.49
C LYS A 82 8.04 -17.97 -8.73
N THR A 83 7.29 -17.77 -7.65
CA THR A 83 5.87 -17.41 -7.72
C THR A 83 5.53 -16.34 -6.69
N PHE A 84 4.51 -15.55 -6.96
CA PHE A 84 3.96 -14.59 -6.00
C PHE A 84 2.99 -15.30 -5.06
N VAL A 85 3.32 -15.31 -3.77
CA VAL A 85 2.47 -15.90 -2.74
C VAL A 85 1.33 -14.96 -2.38
N ASN A 86 1.69 -13.71 -2.01
CA ASN A 86 0.71 -12.70 -1.62
C ASN A 86 1.30 -11.30 -1.85
N VAL A 87 1.00 -10.72 -2.98
CA VAL A 87 1.48 -9.37 -3.32
C VAL A 87 0.63 -8.33 -2.60
N ASN A 88 1.28 -7.40 -1.90
CA ASN A 88 0.60 -6.25 -1.29
C ASN A 88 0.84 -4.95 -2.06
N ALA A 89 2.06 -4.65 -2.42
CA ALA A 89 2.36 -3.40 -3.11
C ALA A 89 3.10 -3.62 -4.43
N ILE A 90 2.85 -2.71 -5.36
CA ILE A 90 3.66 -2.51 -6.56
C ILE A 90 4.03 -1.03 -6.66
N ARG A 91 5.29 -0.74 -7.02
CA ARG A 91 5.79 0.63 -7.21
C ARG A 91 6.69 0.71 -8.41
N ARG A 92 6.55 1.77 -9.18
CA ARG A 92 7.49 2.09 -10.26
C ARG A 92 8.68 2.84 -9.69
N ASP A 93 9.91 2.46 -10.10
CA ASP A 93 11.10 3.27 -9.86
C ASP A 93 11.37 4.21 -11.03
N ASP A 94 12.33 5.16 -10.87
CA ASP A 94 12.74 6.10 -11.91
C ASP A 94 13.71 5.46 -12.93
N HIS A 95 14.04 4.18 -12.77
CA HIS A 95 14.99 3.42 -13.58
C HIS A 95 14.31 2.30 -14.39
N ASN A 96 13.08 2.55 -14.82
CA ASN A 96 12.30 1.62 -15.65
C ASN A 96 12.04 0.26 -14.99
N GLY A 97 11.90 0.24 -13.68
CA GLY A 97 11.57 -0.94 -12.90
C GLY A 97 10.16 -0.87 -12.30
N LEU A 98 9.47 -2.02 -12.32
CA LEU A 98 8.30 -2.26 -11.50
C LEU A 98 8.72 -3.12 -10.30
N TRP A 99 8.59 -2.59 -9.12
CA TRP A 99 8.85 -3.32 -7.89
C TRP A 99 7.58 -3.94 -7.36
N VAL A 100 7.73 -5.14 -6.83
CA VAL A 100 6.66 -5.97 -6.31
C VAL A 100 7.04 -6.41 -4.92
N ILE A 101 6.19 -6.14 -3.94
CA ILE A 101 6.37 -6.61 -2.57
C ILE A 101 5.47 -7.81 -2.35
N ASP A 102 6.10 -8.97 -2.20
CA ASP A 102 5.45 -10.22 -1.84
C ASP A 102 5.65 -10.45 -0.34
N THR A 103 4.58 -10.37 0.43
CA THR A 103 4.61 -10.57 1.89
C THR A 103 5.02 -11.99 2.26
N GLY A 104 4.87 -12.93 1.31
CA GLY A 104 5.13 -14.36 1.51
C GLY A 104 4.12 -15.08 2.40
N SER A 105 3.16 -14.38 3.00
CA SER A 105 2.10 -14.98 3.82
C SER A 105 0.83 -15.20 2.99
N PRO A 106 0.32 -16.41 2.86
CA PRO A 106 -0.89 -16.69 2.07
C PRO A 106 -2.18 -16.20 2.73
N THR A 107 -2.13 -15.82 4.03
CA THR A 107 -3.29 -15.40 4.82
C THR A 107 -3.02 -14.08 5.53
N PHE A 108 -4.05 -13.30 5.77
CA PHE A 108 -3.94 -12.08 6.57
C PHE A 108 -3.56 -12.43 8.03
N GLY A 109 -2.53 -11.76 8.56
CA GLY A 109 -2.02 -12.02 9.91
C GLY A 109 -1.28 -13.36 10.10
N GLY A 110 -1.07 -14.12 9.02
CA GLY A 110 -0.30 -15.36 9.06
C GLY A 110 1.21 -15.14 8.91
N ASP A 111 1.98 -16.17 9.20
CA ASP A 111 3.43 -16.14 9.03
C ASP A 111 3.82 -16.22 7.55
N PRO A 112 4.88 -15.52 7.13
CA PRO A 112 5.48 -15.75 5.82
C PRO A 112 5.96 -17.21 5.68
N LEU A 113 5.66 -17.82 4.54
CA LEU A 113 6.23 -19.13 4.22
C LEU A 113 7.76 -19.04 4.10
N PRO A 114 8.52 -20.06 4.48
CA PRO A 114 9.99 -20.06 4.39
C PRO A 114 10.47 -19.71 2.97
N GLY A 115 11.25 -18.62 2.84
CA GLY A 115 11.79 -18.15 1.58
C GLY A 115 10.79 -17.42 0.65
N ALA A 116 9.57 -17.19 1.07
CA ALA A 116 8.53 -16.58 0.24
C ALA A 116 8.56 -15.04 0.23
N ALA A 117 8.81 -14.43 1.38
CA ALA A 117 8.84 -12.97 1.49
C ALA A 117 10.00 -12.39 0.65
N LYS A 118 9.69 -11.46 -0.24
CA LYS A 118 10.67 -10.89 -1.18
C LYS A 118 10.21 -9.58 -1.78
N ALA A 119 11.18 -8.74 -2.13
CA ALA A 119 10.99 -7.66 -3.08
C ALA A 119 11.50 -8.13 -4.46
N VAL A 120 10.72 -7.92 -5.51
CA VAL A 120 11.05 -8.34 -6.87
C VAL A 120 11.04 -7.12 -7.79
N ARG A 121 12.16 -6.88 -8.50
CA ARG A 121 12.23 -5.86 -9.52
C ARG A 121 12.03 -6.48 -10.89
N ILE A 122 11.03 -6.01 -11.60
CA ILE A 122 10.71 -6.39 -12.98
C ILE A 122 11.21 -5.28 -13.91
N ASP A 123 11.98 -5.60 -14.90
CA ASP A 123 12.42 -4.68 -15.94
C ASP A 123 11.27 -4.41 -16.92
N LEU A 124 10.80 -3.16 -16.98
CA LEU A 124 9.65 -2.77 -17.77
C LEU A 124 9.92 -2.72 -19.28
N ALA A 125 11.21 -2.63 -19.70
CA ALA A 125 11.55 -2.65 -21.12
C ALA A 125 11.49 -4.08 -21.68
N THR A 126 11.86 -5.06 -20.87
CA THR A 126 11.92 -6.47 -21.30
C THR A 126 10.76 -7.31 -20.77
N ASN A 127 9.99 -6.80 -19.80
CA ASN A 127 8.93 -7.51 -19.06
C ASN A 127 9.45 -8.77 -18.35
N ARG A 128 10.68 -8.74 -17.85
CA ARG A 128 11.34 -9.87 -17.20
C ARG A 128 11.74 -9.52 -15.77
N ILE A 129 11.81 -10.56 -14.93
CA ILE A 129 12.40 -10.42 -13.60
C ILE A 129 13.86 -9.98 -13.76
N GLY A 130 14.16 -8.78 -13.27
CA GLY A 130 15.52 -8.23 -13.28
C GLY A 130 16.31 -8.68 -12.06
N ARG A 131 15.71 -8.57 -10.86
CA ARG A 131 16.36 -8.98 -9.61
C ARG A 131 15.33 -9.37 -8.55
N ILE A 132 15.69 -10.34 -7.73
CA ILE A 132 14.93 -10.79 -6.56
C ILE A 132 15.76 -10.48 -5.31
N TYR A 133 15.14 -9.86 -4.31
CA TYR A 133 15.70 -9.56 -3.01
C TYR A 133 14.93 -10.37 -1.96
N PRO A 134 15.47 -11.53 -1.53
CA PRO A 134 14.82 -12.32 -0.49
C PRO A 134 14.81 -11.57 0.83
N LEU A 135 13.66 -11.49 1.47
CA LEU A 135 13.52 -10.98 2.83
C LEU A 135 13.55 -12.18 3.77
N GLY A 136 14.77 -12.56 4.17
CA GLY A 136 14.99 -13.75 4.99
C GLY A 136 14.36 -13.67 6.38
N PRO A 137 14.47 -14.75 7.18
CA PRO A 137 13.76 -14.89 8.47
C PRO A 137 14.24 -13.94 9.57
N ARG A 138 15.30 -13.19 9.34
CA ARG A 138 15.73 -12.08 10.22
C ARG A 138 15.10 -10.73 9.83
N VAL A 139 14.41 -10.68 8.70
CA VAL A 139 13.75 -9.49 8.14
C VAL A 139 12.26 -9.69 8.13
N ALA A 140 11.76 -10.69 7.41
CA ALA A 140 10.36 -11.11 7.47
C ALA A 140 10.20 -12.11 8.63
N LEU A 141 9.81 -11.59 9.79
CA LEU A 141 9.63 -12.33 11.04
C LEU A 141 8.28 -13.06 11.05
N PRO A 142 8.07 -14.02 11.97
CA PRO A 142 6.72 -14.54 12.22
C PRO A 142 5.73 -13.41 12.48
N GLY A 143 4.61 -13.40 11.76
CA GLY A 143 3.61 -12.34 11.78
C GLY A 143 3.96 -11.07 11.02
N SER A 144 5.09 -11.02 10.28
CA SER A 144 5.40 -9.91 9.39
C SER A 144 4.43 -9.82 8.22
N TYR A 145 4.08 -8.59 7.90
CA TYR A 145 3.38 -8.22 6.68
C TYR A 145 4.12 -7.06 6.06
N VAL A 146 5.17 -7.38 5.24
CA VAL A 146 5.94 -6.36 4.54
C VAL A 146 5.03 -5.68 3.54
N ASP A 147 4.84 -4.37 3.70
CA ASP A 147 3.72 -3.68 3.09
C ASP A 147 4.12 -2.90 1.83
N ASP A 148 4.76 -1.75 1.98
CA ASP A 148 5.04 -0.85 0.87
C ASP A 148 6.53 -0.51 0.79
N ILE A 149 6.97 0.15 -0.29
CA ILE A 149 8.37 0.43 -0.59
C ILE A 149 8.56 1.83 -1.19
N ARG A 150 9.61 2.52 -0.77
CA ARG A 150 10.12 3.76 -1.40
C ARG A 150 11.62 3.69 -1.57
N PHE A 151 12.17 4.54 -2.45
CA PHE A 151 13.56 4.49 -2.88
C PHE A 151 14.26 5.82 -2.65
N HIS A 152 15.54 5.76 -2.27
CA HIS A 152 16.46 6.88 -2.29
C HIS A 152 17.89 6.38 -2.51
N GLY A 153 18.55 6.87 -3.57
CA GLY A 153 19.90 6.44 -3.91
C GLY A 153 20.01 4.93 -4.11
N ASP A 154 20.94 4.32 -3.41
CA ASP A 154 21.18 2.87 -3.44
C ASP A 154 20.35 2.12 -2.37
N HIS A 155 19.35 2.76 -1.74
CA HIS A 155 18.54 2.16 -0.69
C HIS A 155 17.05 2.14 -1.03
N ALA A 156 16.37 1.15 -0.49
CA ALA A 156 14.93 1.12 -0.41
C ALA A 156 14.48 0.96 1.04
N TYR A 157 13.38 1.64 1.38
CA TYR A 157 12.75 1.57 2.69
C TYR A 157 11.41 0.89 2.55
N LEU A 158 11.15 -0.10 3.41
CA LEU A 158 9.91 -0.84 3.43
C LEU A 158 9.29 -0.75 4.83
N THR A 159 7.97 -0.83 4.87
CA THR A 159 7.20 -0.92 6.11
C THR A 159 6.83 -2.36 6.42
N ASP A 160 6.61 -2.65 7.71
CA ASP A 160 6.06 -3.94 8.14
C ASP A 160 4.81 -3.68 9.00
N ALA A 161 3.66 -3.86 8.37
CA ALA A 161 2.35 -3.61 8.96
C ALA A 161 1.94 -4.67 9.99
N GLY A 162 2.51 -5.86 9.92
CA GLY A 162 2.29 -6.94 10.86
C GLY A 162 3.20 -6.86 12.10
N ARG A 163 4.50 -6.83 11.89
CA ARG A 163 5.53 -6.72 12.95
C ARG A 163 6.12 -5.32 12.93
N ALA A 164 5.57 -4.44 13.76
CA ALA A 164 5.90 -3.03 13.79
C ALA A 164 7.41 -2.76 13.62
N GLY A 165 7.79 -2.14 12.51
CA GLY A 165 9.18 -1.85 12.17
C GLY A 165 9.31 -1.29 10.76
N LEU A 166 10.51 -0.79 10.46
CA LEU A 166 10.94 -0.47 9.10
C LEU A 166 12.00 -1.46 8.65
N ILE A 167 12.13 -1.61 7.35
CA ILE A 167 13.17 -2.43 6.72
C ILE A 167 13.97 -1.51 5.78
N VAL A 168 15.28 -1.55 5.91
CA VAL A 168 16.22 -0.88 4.99
C VAL A 168 16.87 -1.97 4.14
N LEU A 169 16.72 -1.83 2.83
CA LEU A 169 17.27 -2.72 1.82
C LEU A 169 18.34 -1.98 1.01
N ASP A 170 19.58 -2.46 1.09
CA ASP A 170 20.66 -2.01 0.20
C ASP A 170 20.46 -2.65 -1.19
N LEU A 171 20.19 -1.83 -2.19
CA LEU A 171 19.89 -2.27 -3.55
C LEU A 171 21.13 -2.81 -4.29
N ARG A 172 22.34 -2.47 -3.85
CA ARG A 172 23.60 -2.93 -4.45
C ARG A 172 23.94 -4.32 -3.94
N SER A 173 24.04 -4.48 -2.63
CA SER A 173 24.38 -5.77 -2.00
C SER A 173 23.20 -6.74 -2.00
N GLY A 174 21.98 -6.25 -1.81
CA GLY A 174 20.78 -7.03 -1.58
C GLY A 174 20.57 -7.37 -0.10
N GLU A 175 21.40 -6.81 0.79
CA GLU A 175 21.23 -7.01 2.22
C GLU A 175 20.08 -6.16 2.76
N ALA A 176 19.25 -6.76 3.59
CA ALA A 176 18.15 -6.08 4.26
C ALA A 176 18.29 -6.19 5.78
N ARG A 177 17.89 -5.13 6.48
CA ARG A 177 17.89 -5.10 7.95
C ARG A 177 16.67 -4.40 8.49
N ARG A 178 16.22 -4.81 9.66
CA ARG A 178 15.13 -4.16 10.39
C ARG A 178 15.66 -3.02 11.24
N VAL A 179 14.85 -1.98 11.36
CA VAL A 179 15.12 -0.81 12.24
C VAL A 179 13.82 -0.37 12.90
N LEU A 180 13.93 0.32 14.04
CA LEU A 180 12.82 0.86 14.82
C LEU A 180 11.80 -0.21 15.27
N ASP A 181 12.20 -1.46 15.42
CA ASP A 181 11.30 -2.55 15.79
C ASP A 181 10.56 -2.26 17.10
N GLY A 182 9.23 -2.26 17.04
CA GLY A 182 8.35 -2.01 18.18
C GLY A 182 8.38 -0.57 18.72
N ALA A 183 9.09 0.35 18.07
CA ALA A 183 9.10 1.75 18.47
C ALA A 183 7.67 2.36 18.35
N PRO A 184 7.32 3.34 19.21
CA PRO A 184 6.00 3.99 19.14
C PRO A 184 5.67 4.59 17.77
N SER A 185 6.68 5.09 17.05
CA SER A 185 6.53 5.70 15.72
C SER A 185 6.09 4.75 14.61
N VAL A 186 6.27 3.44 14.79
CA VAL A 186 5.90 2.39 13.84
C VAL A 186 4.78 1.48 14.35
N THR A 187 4.32 1.69 15.59
CA THR A 187 3.31 0.85 16.23
C THR A 187 1.94 1.53 16.21
N ALA A 188 0.91 0.79 15.85
CA ALA A 188 -0.47 1.27 15.85
C ALA A 188 -0.91 1.71 17.27
N PRO A 189 -1.32 2.98 17.49
CA PRO A 189 -1.74 3.47 18.80
C PRO A 189 -3.12 2.91 19.18
N THR A 190 -3.38 2.69 20.48
CA THR A 190 -4.65 2.12 20.97
C THR A 190 -5.84 3.08 20.83
N GLY A 191 -5.59 4.38 20.87
CA GLY A 191 -6.64 5.42 20.90
C GLY A 191 -7.13 5.90 19.53
N ARG A 192 -6.67 5.31 18.43
CA ARG A 192 -6.97 5.75 17.05
C ARG A 192 -7.52 4.58 16.22
N PRO A 193 -8.78 4.19 16.37
CA PRO A 193 -9.34 3.08 15.60
C PRO A 193 -9.53 3.45 14.13
N ILE A 194 -9.51 2.46 13.24
CA ILE A 194 -9.99 2.61 11.87
C ILE A 194 -11.51 2.59 11.91
N VAL A 195 -12.14 3.62 11.39
CA VAL A 195 -13.60 3.76 11.34
C VAL A 195 -14.03 3.84 9.88
N MET A 196 -14.92 2.94 9.45
CA MET A 196 -15.53 2.91 8.13
C MET A 196 -17.05 2.87 8.28
N ASP A 197 -17.79 3.61 7.50
CA ASP A 197 -19.25 3.70 7.58
C ASP A 197 -19.78 4.00 9.03
N GLY A 198 -18.97 4.74 9.82
CA GLY A 198 -19.29 5.07 11.23
C GLY A 198 -19.00 3.95 12.22
N GLU A 199 -18.50 2.80 11.79
CA GLU A 199 -18.21 1.63 12.63
C GLU A 199 -16.71 1.34 12.72
N ILE A 200 -16.24 0.90 13.91
CA ILE A 200 -14.85 0.46 14.08
C ILE A 200 -14.66 -0.86 13.33
N VAL A 201 -13.67 -0.90 12.44
CA VAL A 201 -13.28 -2.14 11.76
C VAL A 201 -12.68 -3.12 12.76
N ARG A 202 -13.23 -4.34 12.80
CA ARG A 202 -12.88 -5.36 13.81
C ARG A 202 -12.42 -6.67 13.18
N MET A 203 -11.47 -7.29 13.86
CA MET A 203 -11.04 -8.66 13.60
C MET A 203 -12.14 -9.67 13.99
N PRO A 204 -12.05 -10.94 13.53
CA PRO A 204 -13.04 -11.98 13.87
C PRO A 204 -13.23 -12.24 15.37
N ASP A 205 -12.21 -11.99 16.18
CA ASP A 205 -12.24 -12.11 17.65
C ASP A 205 -12.90 -10.89 18.34
N GLY A 206 -13.35 -9.89 17.56
CA GLY A 206 -13.97 -8.67 18.05
C GLY A 206 -13.00 -7.55 18.44
N SER A 207 -11.69 -7.79 18.42
CA SER A 207 -10.70 -6.74 18.66
C SER A 207 -10.69 -5.72 17.50
N PRO A 208 -10.41 -4.43 17.76
CA PRO A 208 -10.20 -3.47 16.69
C PRO A 208 -9.05 -3.89 15.77
N LEU A 209 -9.22 -3.73 14.45
CA LEU A 209 -8.13 -3.93 13.49
C LEU A 209 -6.96 -3.00 13.84
N ARG A 210 -5.76 -3.54 13.86
CA ARG A 210 -4.52 -2.79 14.12
C ARG A 210 -3.54 -3.07 13.00
N VAL A 211 -3.09 -2.00 12.36
CA VAL A 211 -2.12 -2.04 11.26
C VAL A 211 -0.95 -1.15 11.68
N ASN A 212 0.22 -1.74 11.85
CA ASN A 212 1.41 -1.03 12.31
C ASN A 212 2.00 -0.16 11.19
N SER A 213 3.31 -0.11 11.03
CA SER A 213 3.97 0.68 10.00
C SER A 213 3.48 0.25 8.61
N ASP A 214 2.81 1.15 7.93
CA ASP A 214 2.10 0.88 6.67
C ASP A 214 2.47 1.95 5.64
N PRO A 215 1.94 3.19 5.67
CA PRO A 215 2.30 4.18 4.67
C PRO A 215 3.68 4.78 4.93
N LEU A 216 4.41 5.05 3.85
CA LEU A 216 5.69 5.76 3.90
C LEU A 216 5.89 6.60 2.65
N GLU A 217 6.70 7.67 2.77
CA GLU A 217 7.16 8.49 1.65
C GLU A 217 8.58 8.99 1.87
N VAL A 218 9.33 9.15 0.78
CA VAL A 218 10.61 9.86 0.81
C VAL A 218 10.38 11.31 0.40
N SER A 219 11.01 12.26 1.10
CA SER A 219 10.96 13.67 0.69
C SER A 219 11.57 13.86 -0.71
N PRO A 220 11.12 14.86 -1.51
CA PRO A 220 11.62 15.04 -2.87
C PRO A 220 13.14 15.28 -2.96
N ASP A 221 13.74 15.84 -1.93
CA ASP A 221 15.19 16.02 -1.81
C ASP A 221 15.93 14.78 -1.28
N GLY A 222 15.20 13.70 -0.99
CA GLY A 222 15.72 12.46 -0.45
C GLY A 222 16.17 12.51 1.02
N ARG A 223 16.06 13.67 1.68
CA ARG A 223 16.59 13.88 3.03
C ARG A 223 15.84 13.14 4.12
N TYR A 224 14.52 13.02 3.99
CA TYR A 224 13.69 12.43 5.03
C TYR A 224 12.87 11.24 4.50
N LEU A 225 12.76 10.22 5.33
CA LEU A 225 11.70 9.23 5.26
C LEU A 225 10.56 9.69 6.18
N TYR A 226 9.34 9.83 5.62
CA TYR A 226 8.10 10.02 6.34
C TYR A 226 7.40 8.68 6.48
N PHE A 227 6.91 8.35 7.66
CA PHE A 227 6.29 7.04 7.90
C PHE A 227 5.35 7.10 9.10
N GLY A 228 4.46 6.12 9.20
CA GLY A 228 3.55 5.97 10.33
C GLY A 228 2.86 4.62 10.35
N SER A 229 2.11 4.35 11.41
CA SER A 229 1.09 3.32 11.34
C SER A 229 -0.05 3.78 10.43
N LEU A 230 -0.86 2.86 9.89
CA LEU A 230 -2.05 3.21 9.12
C LEU A 230 -2.97 4.18 9.91
N HIS A 231 -2.93 4.12 11.22
CA HIS A 231 -3.74 4.94 12.14
C HIS A 231 -3.25 6.37 12.30
N GLY A 232 -2.01 6.71 11.84
CA GLY A 232 -1.30 7.92 12.26
C GLY A 232 -0.98 7.93 13.77
N PRO A 233 -0.38 8.98 14.33
CA PRO A 233 0.23 10.09 13.59
C PRO A 233 1.49 9.66 12.83
N TRP A 234 2.00 10.55 11.97
CA TRP A 234 3.19 10.31 11.16
C TRP A 234 4.44 10.93 11.78
N SER A 235 5.54 10.22 11.61
CA SER A 235 6.89 10.60 12.01
C SER A 235 7.77 10.80 10.79
N ARG A 236 8.98 11.37 11.02
CA ARG A 236 10.05 11.41 10.02
C ARG A 236 11.40 11.10 10.65
N ILE A 237 12.33 10.64 9.81
CA ILE A 237 13.74 10.47 10.18
C ILE A 237 14.62 10.80 8.98
N GLU A 238 15.84 11.30 9.19
CA GLU A 238 16.79 11.52 8.10
C GLU A 238 17.23 10.18 7.49
N THR A 239 17.12 10.06 6.17
CA THR A 239 17.50 8.85 5.42
C THR A 239 18.93 8.43 5.63
N ARG A 240 19.87 9.40 5.74
CA ARG A 240 21.29 9.12 6.02
C ARG A 240 21.52 8.31 7.31
N LEU A 241 20.64 8.44 8.31
CA LEU A 241 20.73 7.66 9.55
C LEU A 241 20.24 6.24 9.33
N LEU A 242 19.24 6.07 8.46
CA LEU A 242 18.76 4.75 8.08
C LEU A 242 19.75 4.01 7.19
N ASP A 243 20.48 4.73 6.32
CA ASP A 243 21.42 4.14 5.37
C ASP A 243 22.71 3.64 6.06
N ASP A 244 23.08 4.21 7.19
CA ASP A 244 24.27 3.80 7.94
C ASP A 244 23.96 2.60 8.87
N PRO A 245 24.47 1.39 8.58
CA PRO A 245 24.27 0.23 9.45
C PRO A 245 25.02 0.34 10.80
N GLY A 246 25.92 1.30 10.94
CA GLY A 246 26.65 1.55 12.20
C GLY A 246 25.85 2.32 13.23
N ILE A 247 24.75 2.98 12.86
CA ILE A 247 23.90 3.72 13.79
C ILE A 247 23.13 2.74 14.69
N SER A 248 23.22 2.98 16.00
CA SER A 248 22.55 2.12 16.98
C SER A 248 21.03 2.27 16.95
N ALA A 249 20.31 1.23 17.40
CA ALA A 249 18.85 1.27 17.49
C ALA A 249 18.35 2.42 18.41
N SER A 250 19.06 2.70 19.51
CA SER A 250 18.73 3.80 20.42
C SER A 250 18.93 5.16 19.77
N GLU A 251 19.98 5.32 18.98
CA GLU A 251 20.27 6.55 18.26
C GLU A 251 19.22 6.79 17.16
N LEU A 252 18.86 5.76 16.37
CA LEU A 252 17.76 5.85 15.41
C LEU A 252 16.47 6.30 16.11
N ALA A 253 16.09 5.65 17.21
CA ALA A 253 14.86 5.97 17.93
C ALA A 253 14.86 7.42 18.48
N SER A 254 16.01 7.94 18.93
CA SER A 254 16.12 9.31 19.43
C SER A 254 16.10 10.39 18.35
N ASN A 255 16.34 10.01 17.09
CA ASN A 255 16.31 10.92 15.93
C ASN A 255 14.98 10.86 15.16
N VAL A 256 14.00 10.09 15.65
CA VAL A 256 12.64 10.13 15.07
C VAL A 256 11.93 11.38 15.54
N GLU A 257 11.44 12.17 14.60
CA GLU A 257 10.69 13.40 14.84
C GLU A 257 9.20 13.23 14.50
N ALA A 258 8.32 13.82 15.31
CA ALA A 258 6.91 13.95 14.91
C ALA A 258 6.80 14.85 13.66
N TRP A 259 5.98 14.45 12.68
CA TRP A 259 5.86 15.19 11.43
C TRP A 259 4.46 15.71 11.16
N ALA A 260 3.45 14.84 11.17
CA ALA A 260 2.07 15.24 10.88
C ALA A 260 1.06 14.38 11.65
N ASP A 261 0.02 15.01 12.15
CA ASP A 261 -1.13 14.33 12.72
C ASP A 261 -2.16 14.04 11.64
N LEU A 262 -1.91 13.00 10.82
CA LEU A 262 -2.84 12.54 9.82
C LEU A 262 -3.86 11.56 10.42
N PRO A 263 -5.10 11.48 9.87
CA PRO A 263 -6.09 10.47 10.26
C PRO A 263 -5.62 9.06 9.81
N PRO A 264 -6.40 8.00 10.04
CA PRO A 264 -6.17 6.72 9.38
C PRO A 264 -6.16 6.86 7.86
N VAL A 265 -5.05 6.44 7.23
CA VAL A 265 -4.72 6.66 5.83
C VAL A 265 -4.61 5.32 5.11
N GLY A 266 -5.37 5.11 4.03
CA GLY A 266 -5.27 3.87 3.23
C GLY A 266 -4.02 3.82 2.36
N GLY A 267 -3.55 4.98 1.87
CA GLY A 267 -2.33 5.05 1.07
C GLY A 267 -1.93 6.47 0.71
N THR A 268 -0.73 6.62 0.17
CA THR A 268 -0.11 7.92 -0.10
C THR A 268 0.64 7.98 -1.42
N ALA A 269 0.84 9.21 -1.90
CA ALA A 269 1.75 9.53 -2.98
C ALA A 269 2.35 10.93 -2.77
N MET A 270 3.68 11.04 -2.81
CA MET A 270 4.43 12.28 -2.69
C MET A 270 4.67 12.89 -4.08
N ALA A 271 4.26 14.13 -4.26
CA ALA A 271 4.57 14.87 -5.48
C ALA A 271 5.96 15.51 -5.42
N PRO A 272 6.59 15.83 -6.59
CA PRO A 272 7.91 16.43 -6.65
C PRO A 272 8.04 17.78 -5.95
N ASP A 273 6.94 18.52 -5.79
CA ASP A 273 6.88 19.79 -5.05
C ASP A 273 6.78 19.63 -3.53
N GLY A 274 6.75 18.38 -3.03
CA GLY A 274 6.59 18.07 -1.61
C GLY A 274 5.14 18.03 -1.12
N THR A 275 4.17 18.13 -2.01
CA THR A 275 2.76 17.90 -1.66
C THR A 275 2.52 16.41 -1.43
N LEU A 276 2.07 16.05 -0.22
CA LEU A 276 1.63 14.70 0.08
C LEU A 276 0.14 14.55 -0.26
N TYR A 277 -0.18 13.67 -1.18
CA TYR A 277 -1.53 13.18 -1.38
C TYR A 277 -1.76 11.96 -0.48
N PHE A 278 -2.91 11.92 0.21
CA PHE A 278 -3.26 10.81 1.07
C PHE A 278 -4.78 10.55 1.05
N THR A 279 -5.15 9.30 1.32
CA THR A 279 -6.54 8.88 1.31
C THR A 279 -7.06 8.80 2.74
N ASP A 280 -8.07 9.61 3.06
CA ASP A 280 -8.72 9.64 4.38
C ASP A 280 -9.83 8.57 4.39
N LEU A 281 -9.59 7.48 5.09
CA LEU A 281 -10.47 6.31 5.11
C LEU A 281 -11.88 6.66 5.63
N ALA A 282 -11.95 7.31 6.78
CA ALA A 282 -13.23 7.60 7.43
C ALA A 282 -14.12 8.59 6.64
N ASN A 283 -13.51 9.40 5.78
CA ASN A 283 -14.21 10.43 4.99
C ASN A 283 -14.34 10.04 3.51
N GLU A 284 -13.87 8.87 3.09
CA GLU A 284 -13.88 8.43 1.68
C GLU A 284 -13.36 9.53 0.75
N ALA A 285 -12.23 10.12 1.12
CA ALA A 285 -11.71 11.31 0.49
C ALA A 285 -10.23 11.18 0.10
N LEU A 286 -9.89 11.75 -1.04
CA LEU A 286 -8.52 12.13 -1.35
C LEU A 286 -8.25 13.51 -0.78
N LYS A 287 -7.21 13.62 0.02
CA LYS A 287 -6.72 14.88 0.59
C LYS A 287 -5.29 15.14 0.18
N LYS A 288 -4.86 16.39 0.32
CA LYS A 288 -3.44 16.75 0.15
C LYS A 288 -2.96 17.60 1.34
N ARG A 289 -1.72 17.39 1.71
CA ARG A 289 -0.97 18.20 2.65
C ARG A 289 0.14 18.93 1.89
N ALA A 290 0.05 20.24 1.84
CA ALA A 290 1.09 21.09 1.25
C ALA A 290 2.37 21.09 2.10
N PRO A 291 3.56 21.49 1.55
CA PRO A 291 4.80 21.59 2.31
C PRO A 291 4.71 22.45 3.57
N ASP A 292 3.89 23.48 3.57
CA ASP A 292 3.64 24.35 4.73
C ASP A 292 2.78 23.70 5.83
N GLY A 293 2.28 22.49 5.60
CA GLY A 293 1.44 21.74 6.52
C GLY A 293 -0.06 21.89 6.30
N THR A 294 -0.50 22.78 5.42
CA THR A 294 -1.93 22.97 5.12
C THR A 294 -2.55 21.73 4.50
N ILE A 295 -3.65 21.25 5.10
CA ILE A 295 -4.41 20.10 4.59
C ILE A 295 -5.68 20.57 3.92
N THR A 296 -5.94 20.09 2.70
CA THR A 296 -7.16 20.37 1.94
C THR A 296 -7.74 19.09 1.32
N THR A 297 -9.07 19.04 1.19
CA THR A 297 -9.75 17.98 0.46
C THR A 297 -9.64 18.24 -1.05
N VAL A 298 -9.18 17.25 -1.79
CA VAL A 298 -9.09 17.28 -3.25
C VAL A 298 -10.41 16.81 -3.86
N VAL A 299 -10.87 15.64 -3.42
CA VAL A 299 -12.18 15.09 -3.81
C VAL A 299 -12.69 14.17 -2.69
N GLN A 300 -14.00 14.21 -2.45
CA GLN A 300 -14.70 13.32 -1.54
C GLN A 300 -15.85 12.66 -2.28
N TYR A 301 -15.95 11.34 -2.20
CA TYR A 301 -16.97 10.58 -2.91
C TYR A 301 -17.15 9.18 -2.29
N PRO A 302 -18.37 8.72 -2.02
CA PRO A 302 -18.62 7.42 -1.41
C PRO A 302 -18.04 6.24 -2.19
N GLY A 303 -17.82 6.40 -3.50
CA GLY A 303 -17.16 5.41 -4.34
C GLY A 303 -15.65 5.28 -4.11
N LEU A 304 -15.04 6.14 -3.28
CA LEU A 304 -13.63 6.08 -2.86
C LEU A 304 -13.48 5.31 -1.53
N HIS A 305 -14.31 4.30 -1.31
CA HIS A 305 -14.35 3.50 -0.11
C HIS A 305 -13.08 2.67 0.07
N TRP A 306 -12.26 3.01 1.07
CA TRP A 306 -10.96 2.41 1.32
C TRP A 306 -10.04 2.46 0.10
N VAL A 307 -9.74 3.67 -0.39
CA VAL A 307 -8.68 3.80 -1.41
C VAL A 307 -7.35 3.45 -0.77
N ASP A 308 -6.62 2.52 -1.37
CA ASP A 308 -5.32 2.05 -0.93
C ASP A 308 -4.19 2.67 -1.77
N ALA A 309 -3.06 2.06 -1.92
CA ALA A 309 -1.81 2.52 -2.50
C ALA A 309 -1.95 3.32 -3.83
N PRO A 310 -2.17 4.65 -3.79
CA PRO A 310 -2.33 5.48 -4.98
C PRO A 310 -0.99 5.68 -5.71
N ALA A 311 -1.07 6.12 -6.97
CA ALA A 311 0.10 6.47 -7.76
C ALA A 311 -0.11 7.77 -8.54
N LEU A 312 0.93 8.60 -8.61
CA LEU A 312 0.98 9.79 -9.45
C LEU A 312 1.56 9.43 -10.82
N ALA A 313 0.82 9.69 -11.89
CA ALA A 313 1.30 9.46 -13.25
C ALA A 313 0.47 10.24 -14.28
N GLY A 314 1.15 10.82 -15.27
CA GLY A 314 0.52 11.46 -16.44
C GLY A 314 -0.45 12.59 -16.09
N GLY A 315 -0.17 13.37 -15.04
CA GLY A 315 -1.04 14.47 -14.60
C GLY A 315 -2.29 14.01 -13.84
N PHE A 316 -2.30 12.74 -13.40
CA PHE A 316 -3.38 12.16 -12.59
C PHE A 316 -2.83 11.54 -11.31
N ILE A 317 -3.67 11.48 -10.30
CA ILE A 317 -3.53 10.51 -9.22
C ILE A 317 -4.47 9.34 -9.48
N TRP A 318 -3.93 8.13 -9.42
CA TRP A 318 -4.64 6.87 -9.66
C TRP A 318 -5.03 6.27 -8.31
N LEU A 319 -6.27 5.83 -8.17
CA LEU A 319 -6.91 5.51 -6.91
C LEU A 319 -7.52 4.11 -6.98
N PRO A 320 -6.82 3.05 -6.58
CA PRO A 320 -7.39 1.71 -6.48
C PRO A 320 -8.33 1.63 -5.27
N VAL A 321 -9.50 1.04 -5.46
CA VAL A 321 -10.56 0.95 -4.42
C VAL A 321 -10.85 -0.51 -4.07
N PRO A 322 -10.08 -1.14 -3.17
CA PRO A 322 -10.24 -2.54 -2.79
C PRO A 322 -11.41 -2.81 -1.85
N GLN A 323 -11.92 -1.82 -1.12
CA GLN A 323 -12.96 -2.00 -0.11
C GLN A 323 -12.57 -3.05 0.94
N LEU A 324 -11.34 -2.96 1.51
CA LEU A 324 -10.76 -4.03 2.33
C LEU A 324 -11.58 -4.34 3.59
N ASP A 325 -12.17 -3.33 4.23
CA ASP A 325 -13.05 -3.51 5.39
C ASP A 325 -14.30 -4.33 5.07
N ARG A 326 -14.75 -4.36 3.79
CA ARG A 326 -15.95 -5.09 3.33
C ARG A 326 -15.70 -6.56 3.05
N LEU A 327 -14.46 -7.03 3.22
CA LEU A 327 -14.11 -8.43 3.01
C LEU A 327 -14.75 -9.36 4.04
N PRO A 328 -14.96 -10.64 3.70
CA PRO A 328 -15.53 -11.65 4.61
C PRO A 328 -14.83 -11.74 5.94
N LEU A 329 -13.50 -11.49 5.96
CA LEU A 329 -12.68 -11.52 7.18
C LEU A 329 -13.27 -10.62 8.29
N PHE A 330 -13.73 -9.42 7.95
CA PHE A 330 -14.23 -8.43 8.91
C PHE A 330 -15.73 -8.54 9.15
N HIS A 331 -16.43 -9.44 8.46
CA HIS A 331 -17.88 -9.62 8.50
C HIS A 331 -18.30 -11.05 8.74
N LYS A 332 -17.57 -11.78 9.60
CA LYS A 332 -17.94 -13.17 10.03
C LYS A 332 -18.16 -14.11 8.83
N GLY A 333 -17.34 -13.97 7.80
CA GLY A 333 -17.41 -14.79 6.59
C GLY A 333 -18.37 -14.30 5.50
N THR A 334 -19.09 -13.20 5.69
CA THR A 334 -19.99 -12.63 4.69
C THR A 334 -19.35 -11.45 3.97
N SER A 335 -19.23 -11.51 2.65
CA SER A 335 -18.72 -10.38 1.86
C SER A 335 -19.73 -9.24 1.79
N LYS A 336 -19.27 -8.02 2.02
CA LYS A 336 -20.01 -6.78 1.76
C LYS A 336 -19.43 -5.98 0.59
N VAL A 337 -18.49 -6.57 -0.14
CA VAL A 337 -17.85 -5.93 -1.29
C VAL A 337 -18.88 -5.59 -2.36
N VAL A 338 -18.85 -4.34 -2.80
CA VAL A 338 -19.70 -3.84 -3.88
C VAL A 338 -18.95 -3.98 -5.21
N TRP A 339 -19.45 -4.86 -6.07
CA TRP A 339 -18.85 -5.12 -7.38
C TRP A 339 -19.44 -4.23 -8.48
N PRO A 340 -18.68 -3.85 -9.52
CA PRO A 340 -17.29 -4.19 -9.77
C PRO A 340 -16.32 -3.41 -8.88
N ILE A 341 -15.12 -3.97 -8.63
CA ILE A 341 -13.99 -3.24 -8.07
C ILE A 341 -13.51 -2.23 -9.10
N ARG A 342 -13.26 -1.01 -8.66
CA ARG A 342 -12.93 0.12 -9.54
C ARG A 342 -11.53 0.64 -9.29
N LEU A 343 -10.88 1.06 -10.37
CA LEU A 343 -9.72 1.94 -10.37
C LEU A 343 -10.18 3.30 -10.87
N TYR A 344 -10.08 4.30 -10.03
CA TYR A 344 -10.32 5.68 -10.43
C TYR A 344 -9.01 6.38 -10.78
N ARG A 345 -9.12 7.48 -11.51
CA ARG A 345 -8.08 8.49 -11.61
C ARG A 345 -8.71 9.87 -11.48
N TYR A 346 -7.99 10.76 -10.83
CA TYR A 346 -8.41 12.15 -10.66
C TYR A 346 -7.36 13.07 -11.29
N LYS A 347 -7.81 14.01 -12.14
CA LYS A 347 -6.91 14.94 -12.81
C LYS A 347 -6.38 15.95 -11.81
N LEU A 348 -5.07 16.08 -11.71
CA LEU A 348 -4.43 17.09 -10.88
C LEU A 348 -4.22 18.38 -11.66
N ASP A 349 -4.22 19.51 -10.95
CA ASP A 349 -3.86 20.80 -11.52
C ASP A 349 -2.39 20.78 -11.98
N ALA A 350 -2.08 21.60 -12.99
CA ALA A 350 -0.77 21.60 -13.69
C ALA A 350 0.46 21.91 -12.81
N GLN A 351 0.32 22.15 -11.53
CA GLN A 351 1.41 22.40 -10.57
C GLN A 351 1.89 21.14 -9.83
N ALA A 352 1.27 19.98 -10.05
CA ALA A 352 1.56 18.72 -9.34
C ALA A 352 2.38 17.70 -10.19
N ASN A 353 2.98 18.15 -11.29
CA ASN A 353 3.77 17.31 -12.21
C ASN A 353 5.26 17.56 -12.06
#